data_a3f51fa9aad393edb0ddb22e33b60605
#
_entry.id   a3f51fa9aad393edb0ddb22e33b60605
#
_cell.length_a   1.000
_cell.length_b   1.000
_cell.length_c   1.000
_cell.angle_alpha   90.00
_cell.angle_beta   90.00
_cell.angle_gamma   90.00
#
_symmetry.space_group_name_H-M   'P 1'
#
loop_
_entity.id
_entity.type
_entity.pdbx_description
1 polymer ?
#
loop_
_entity_poly.entity_id
_entity_poly.type
_entity_poly.pdbx_seq_one_letter_code
_entity_poly.pdbx_strand_id
1 'polypeptide(L)'
;IGAEPELTMSLIPQAQAVIFLLAADTGVTASDLTIWREFLAGANDDATRFVALNKIDTLWDALSTSEQIEEQIERQRIESARILGVIEDRVMTVSAQKGLVAKINRDAELLKSSHLDAFEDMLARRIVARRQEIMRAQMAIDAQHVREQVQRMLNLRSAEMTEQLAELAGLQGKSDAVVHHQRLRVAKEQENFEHSMSRTHAIRVVHHKLLK
;
A
#
# COMPACT_ATOMS: atom_id res chain seq x y z
N ILE A 1 -11.27 20.18 19.79
CA ILE A 1 -11.28 18.73 20.17
C ILE A 1 -11.61 17.85 18.95
N GLY A 2 -11.26 18.24 17.72
CA GLY A 2 -11.63 17.48 16.51
C GLY A 2 -10.48 16.85 15.76
N ALA A 3 -9.25 17.30 15.93
CA ALA A 3 -8.12 16.85 15.09
C ALA A 3 -7.33 15.64 15.62
N GLU A 4 -7.39 15.35 16.91
CA GLU A 4 -6.63 14.25 17.54
C GLU A 4 -7.08 12.85 17.11
N PRO A 5 -8.38 12.54 16.98
CA PRO A 5 -8.80 11.22 16.52
C PRO A 5 -8.39 10.95 15.07
N GLU A 6 -8.50 11.94 14.18
CA GLU A 6 -8.12 11.79 12.77
C GLU A 6 -6.62 11.54 12.60
N LEU A 7 -5.78 12.23 13.40
CA LEU A 7 -4.34 12.01 13.38
C LEU A 7 -4.00 10.58 13.84
N THR A 8 -4.60 10.11 14.93
CA THR A 8 -4.39 8.75 15.43
C THR A 8 -4.81 7.70 14.40
N MET A 9 -5.97 7.89 13.78
CA MET A 9 -6.48 6.95 12.76
C MET A 9 -5.58 6.91 11.52
N SER A 10 -4.97 8.03 11.14
CA SER A 10 -4.02 8.08 10.01
C SER A 10 -2.70 7.34 10.28
N LEU A 11 -2.32 7.15 11.54
CA LEU A 11 -1.10 6.44 11.93
C LEU A 11 -1.27 4.91 12.01
N ILE A 12 -2.50 4.42 12.24
CA ILE A 12 -2.77 2.98 12.39
C ILE A 12 -2.23 2.14 11.23
N PRO A 13 -2.42 2.51 9.95
CA PRO A 13 -1.90 1.72 8.82
C PRO A 13 -0.38 1.66 8.75
N GLN A 14 0.31 2.60 9.39
CA GLN A 14 1.78 2.70 9.41
C GLN A 14 2.39 2.10 10.68
N ALA A 15 1.56 1.72 11.65
CA ALA A 15 2.01 1.18 12.92
C ALA A 15 2.53 -0.25 12.77
N GLN A 16 3.70 -0.52 13.34
CA GLN A 16 4.29 -1.87 13.36
C GLN A 16 3.56 -2.83 14.29
N ALA A 17 2.92 -2.30 15.32
CA ALA A 17 2.04 -3.02 16.23
C ALA A 17 0.99 -2.06 16.78
N VAL A 18 -0.21 -2.56 17.04
CA VAL A 18 -1.31 -1.81 17.64
C VAL A 18 -1.82 -2.53 18.85
N ILE A 19 -1.95 -1.79 19.95
CA ILE A 19 -2.60 -2.26 21.16
C ILE A 19 -3.89 -1.49 21.33
N PHE A 20 -5.01 -2.19 21.21
CA PHE A 20 -6.33 -1.63 21.38
C PHE A 20 -6.74 -1.74 22.85
N LEU A 21 -6.92 -0.59 23.51
CA LEU A 21 -7.21 -0.52 24.93
C LEU A 21 -8.72 -0.46 25.17
N LEU A 22 -9.22 -1.40 25.96
CA LEU A 22 -10.60 -1.46 26.43
C LEU A 22 -10.64 -1.35 27.95
N ALA A 23 -11.76 -0.97 28.52
CA ALA A 23 -11.98 -0.98 29.96
C ALA A 23 -12.77 -2.23 30.37
N ALA A 24 -12.29 -2.93 31.40
CA ALA A 24 -12.86 -4.20 31.83
C ALA A 24 -14.29 -4.07 32.40
N ASP A 25 -14.61 -2.93 32.98
CA ASP A 25 -15.95 -2.65 33.55
C ASP A 25 -17.03 -2.44 32.46
N THR A 26 -16.67 -1.91 31.33
CA THR A 26 -17.60 -1.64 30.23
C THR A 26 -17.52 -2.67 29.11
N GLY A 27 -16.40 -3.39 28.99
CA GLY A 27 -16.14 -4.32 27.89
C GLY A 27 -16.05 -3.61 26.54
N VAL A 28 -16.45 -4.29 25.48
CA VAL A 28 -16.44 -3.75 24.11
C VAL A 28 -17.72 -2.93 23.88
N THR A 29 -17.57 -1.64 23.72
CA THR A 29 -18.70 -0.75 23.39
C THR A 29 -18.99 -0.75 21.88
N ALA A 30 -20.15 -0.20 21.47
CA ALA A 30 -20.50 -0.04 20.07
C ALA A 30 -19.50 0.86 19.32
N SER A 31 -18.99 1.90 19.97
CA SER A 31 -17.99 2.80 19.42
C SER A 31 -16.65 2.09 19.21
N ASP A 32 -16.22 1.27 20.19
CA ASP A 32 -15.00 0.47 20.10
C ASP A 32 -15.08 -0.51 18.94
N LEU A 33 -16.22 -1.17 18.79
CA LEU A 33 -16.45 -2.12 17.71
C LEU A 33 -16.44 -1.45 16.33
N THR A 34 -16.95 -0.23 16.21
CA THR A 34 -16.89 0.55 14.98
C THR A 34 -15.44 0.88 14.63
N ILE A 35 -14.66 1.43 15.57
CA ILE A 35 -13.25 1.73 15.38
C ILE A 35 -12.46 0.46 15.01
N TRP A 36 -12.72 -0.64 15.72
CA TRP A 36 -12.05 -1.92 15.45
C TRP A 36 -12.31 -2.38 14.01
N ARG A 37 -13.56 -2.36 13.57
CA ARG A 37 -13.94 -2.83 12.23
C ARG A 37 -13.41 -1.94 11.12
N GLU A 38 -13.44 -0.63 11.30
CA GLU A 38 -13.03 0.32 10.28
C GLU A 38 -11.50 0.39 10.10
N PHE A 39 -10.74 0.31 11.19
CA PHE A 39 -9.31 0.59 11.16
C PHE A 39 -8.42 -0.61 11.49
N LEU A 40 -8.96 -1.64 12.15
CA LEU A 40 -8.18 -2.74 12.68
C LEU A 40 -8.55 -4.12 12.09
N ALA A 41 -9.77 -4.39 11.76
CA ALA A 41 -10.23 -5.72 11.32
C ALA A 41 -9.83 -6.13 9.90
N GLY A 42 -9.35 -5.24 9.06
CA GLY A 42 -9.10 -5.50 7.63
C GLY A 42 -7.64 -5.54 7.19
N ALA A 43 -6.68 -5.32 8.06
CA ALA A 43 -5.29 -5.33 7.67
C ALA A 43 -4.67 -6.73 7.75
N ASN A 44 -3.87 -7.07 6.77
CA ASN A 44 -3.33 -8.39 6.45
C ASN A 44 -2.45 -9.06 7.52
N ASP A 45 -2.21 -8.45 8.68
CA ASP A 45 -1.35 -9.03 9.71
C ASP A 45 -2.00 -9.00 11.11
N ASP A 46 -2.81 -10.00 11.38
CA ASP A 46 -3.32 -10.31 12.72
C ASP A 46 -2.20 -10.47 13.77
N ALA A 47 -0.97 -10.74 13.34
CA ALA A 47 0.15 -11.03 14.23
C ALA A 47 0.60 -9.82 15.06
N THR A 48 0.29 -8.60 14.65
CA THR A 48 0.77 -7.35 15.26
C THR A 48 -0.30 -6.59 16.04
N ARG A 49 -1.51 -7.17 16.18
CA ARG A 49 -2.63 -6.53 16.86
C ARG A 49 -2.96 -7.26 18.14
N PHE A 50 -3.02 -6.50 19.20
CA PHE A 50 -3.33 -6.98 20.54
C PHE A 50 -4.44 -6.12 21.14
N VAL A 51 -5.18 -6.70 22.04
CA VAL A 51 -6.20 -6.02 22.84
C VAL A 51 -5.76 -6.04 24.29
N ALA A 52 -5.80 -4.92 24.96
CA ALA A 52 -5.56 -4.83 26.40
C ALA A 52 -6.84 -4.43 27.11
N LEU A 53 -7.39 -5.37 27.86
CA LEU A 53 -8.53 -5.15 28.75
C LEU A 53 -7.99 -4.57 30.06
N ASN A 54 -7.96 -3.24 30.14
CA ASN A 54 -7.42 -2.51 31.28
C ASN A 54 -8.48 -2.29 32.38
N LYS A 55 -8.04 -1.87 33.54
CA LYS A 55 -8.87 -1.60 34.73
C LYS A 55 -9.54 -2.85 35.31
N ILE A 56 -8.87 -4.03 35.24
CA ILE A 56 -9.42 -5.24 35.86
C ILE A 56 -9.64 -5.09 37.37
N ASP A 57 -8.97 -4.13 38.02
CA ASP A 57 -9.19 -3.79 39.42
C ASP A 57 -10.61 -3.26 39.72
N THR A 58 -11.35 -2.79 38.73
CA THR A 58 -12.78 -2.43 38.89
C THR A 58 -13.67 -3.65 39.12
N LEU A 59 -13.19 -4.84 38.74
CA LEU A 59 -13.89 -6.11 38.95
C LEU A 59 -13.54 -6.74 40.33
N TRP A 60 -12.61 -6.13 41.09
CA TRP A 60 -12.22 -6.63 42.39
C TRP A 60 -13.28 -6.26 43.43
N ASP A 61 -13.93 -7.25 43.94
CA ASP A 61 -14.95 -7.09 45.00
C ASP A 61 -14.37 -7.69 46.28
N ALA A 62 -14.46 -6.90 47.37
CA ALA A 62 -14.02 -7.34 48.69
C ALA A 62 -14.83 -8.53 49.27
N LEU A 63 -16.01 -8.81 48.69
CA LEU A 63 -16.87 -9.92 49.08
C LEU A 63 -16.63 -11.18 48.27
N SER A 64 -15.87 -11.10 47.17
CA SER A 64 -15.53 -12.18 46.28
C SER A 64 -14.22 -12.84 46.63
N THR A 65 -14.11 -14.14 46.39
CA THR A 65 -12.81 -14.82 46.50
C THR A 65 -11.92 -14.47 45.31
N SER A 66 -10.59 -14.61 45.46
CA SER A 66 -9.64 -14.39 44.37
C SER A 66 -9.97 -15.22 43.13
N GLU A 67 -10.44 -16.49 43.34
CA GLU A 67 -10.84 -17.36 42.24
C GLU A 67 -12.08 -16.84 41.47
N GLN A 68 -13.06 -16.29 42.18
CA GLN A 68 -14.24 -15.68 41.57
C GLN A 68 -13.89 -14.42 40.78
N ILE A 69 -12.96 -13.63 41.27
CA ILE A 69 -12.46 -12.44 40.56
C ILE A 69 -11.72 -12.86 39.27
N GLU A 70 -10.81 -13.82 39.36
CA GLU A 70 -10.12 -14.35 38.18
C GLU A 70 -11.07 -14.94 37.14
N GLU A 71 -12.09 -15.71 37.59
CA GLU A 71 -13.10 -16.23 36.69
C GLU A 71 -13.91 -15.13 35.99
N GLN A 72 -14.20 -14.03 36.70
CA GLN A 72 -14.89 -12.88 36.12
C GLN A 72 -14.02 -12.14 35.10
N ILE A 73 -12.74 -11.94 35.40
CA ILE A 73 -11.77 -11.34 34.48
C ILE A 73 -11.65 -12.20 33.23
N GLU A 74 -11.53 -13.51 33.38
CA GLU A 74 -11.40 -14.45 32.27
C GLU A 74 -12.67 -14.50 31.39
N ARG A 75 -13.85 -14.47 31.97
CA ARG A 75 -15.12 -14.35 31.23
C ARG A 75 -15.15 -13.07 30.38
N GLN A 76 -14.72 -11.96 30.95
CA GLN A 76 -14.71 -10.66 30.24
C GLN A 76 -13.67 -10.67 29.11
N ARG A 77 -12.53 -11.35 29.32
CA ARG A 77 -11.50 -11.56 28.31
C ARG A 77 -12.02 -12.35 27.09
N ILE A 78 -12.64 -13.49 27.35
CA ILE A 78 -13.21 -14.37 26.33
C ILE A 78 -14.34 -13.66 25.57
N GLU A 79 -15.23 -12.97 26.26
CA GLU A 79 -16.32 -12.24 25.64
C GLU A 79 -15.82 -11.10 24.74
N SER A 80 -14.81 -10.35 25.20
CA SER A 80 -14.16 -9.31 24.39
C SER A 80 -13.53 -9.90 23.13
N ALA A 81 -12.83 -11.02 23.23
CA ALA A 81 -12.25 -11.74 22.10
C ALA A 81 -13.33 -12.16 21.09
N ARG A 82 -14.44 -12.70 21.59
CA ARG A 82 -15.57 -13.14 20.77
C ARG A 82 -16.22 -11.99 20.01
N ILE A 83 -16.46 -10.86 20.67
CA ILE A 83 -17.09 -9.69 20.05
C ILE A 83 -16.19 -9.07 18.97
N LEU A 84 -14.88 -8.99 19.23
CA LEU A 84 -13.91 -8.44 18.28
C LEU A 84 -13.51 -9.42 17.17
N GLY A 85 -13.85 -10.70 17.31
CA GLY A 85 -13.50 -11.75 16.34
C GLY A 85 -12.01 -12.08 16.33
N VAL A 86 -11.32 -11.99 17.48
CA VAL A 86 -9.91 -12.32 17.63
C VAL A 86 -9.72 -13.57 18.46
N ILE A 87 -8.56 -14.22 18.31
CA ILE A 87 -8.21 -15.35 19.18
C ILE A 87 -7.94 -14.84 20.61
N GLU A 88 -8.32 -15.63 21.58
CA GLU A 88 -8.24 -15.27 23.01
C GLU A 88 -6.85 -14.83 23.46
N ASP A 89 -5.80 -15.46 22.93
CA ASP A 89 -4.39 -15.10 23.18
C ASP A 89 -4.00 -13.67 22.77
N ARG A 90 -4.86 -12.98 22.04
CA ARG A 90 -4.66 -11.58 21.64
C ARG A 90 -5.26 -10.60 22.63
N VAL A 91 -6.08 -11.07 23.54
CA VAL A 91 -6.69 -10.23 24.57
C VAL A 91 -5.97 -10.45 25.88
N MET A 92 -5.25 -9.44 26.32
CA MET A 92 -4.53 -9.42 27.58
C MET A 92 -5.30 -8.61 28.62
N THR A 93 -5.27 -9.06 29.87
CA THR A 93 -5.91 -8.38 30.98
C THR A 93 -4.85 -7.66 31.83
N VAL A 94 -5.14 -6.43 32.29
CA VAL A 94 -4.20 -5.65 33.08
C VAL A 94 -4.93 -4.61 33.95
N SER A 95 -4.38 -4.32 35.14
CA SER A 95 -4.63 -3.09 35.84
C SER A 95 -3.37 -2.23 35.85
N ALA A 96 -3.26 -1.34 34.87
CA ALA A 96 -2.10 -0.46 34.74
C ALA A 96 -1.88 0.40 35.98
N GLN A 97 -2.98 0.89 36.61
CA GLN A 97 -2.91 1.71 37.81
C GLN A 97 -2.36 0.93 39.01
N LYS A 98 -2.91 -0.24 39.28
CA LYS A 98 -2.47 -1.09 40.42
C LYS A 98 -1.06 -1.62 40.19
N GLY A 99 -0.73 -2.00 38.98
CA GLY A 99 0.62 -2.44 38.62
C GLY A 99 1.64 -1.34 38.83
N LEU A 100 1.35 -0.08 38.46
CA LEU A 100 2.24 1.05 38.72
C LEU A 100 2.42 1.29 40.23
N VAL A 101 1.33 1.28 41.01
CA VAL A 101 1.36 1.41 42.46
C VAL A 101 2.19 0.30 43.07
N ALA A 102 2.00 -0.95 42.62
CA ALA A 102 2.74 -2.11 43.08
C ALA A 102 4.25 -1.95 42.84
N LYS A 103 4.66 -1.47 41.68
CA LYS A 103 6.07 -1.21 41.36
C LYS A 103 6.68 -0.13 42.24
N ILE A 104 5.96 0.95 42.50
CA ILE A 104 6.39 2.05 43.38
C ILE A 104 6.59 1.53 44.81
N ASN A 105 5.63 0.73 45.32
CA ASN A 105 5.63 0.22 46.67
C ASN A 105 6.43 -1.06 46.84
N ARG A 106 6.93 -1.69 45.75
CA ARG A 106 7.59 -2.99 45.75
C ARG A 106 6.70 -4.11 46.31
N ASP A 107 5.40 -4.04 46.01
CA ASP A 107 4.39 -5.01 46.42
C ASP A 107 4.24 -6.10 45.33
N ALA A 108 4.82 -7.25 45.58
CA ALA A 108 4.84 -8.37 44.63
C ALA A 108 3.46 -9.00 44.44
N GLU A 109 2.64 -9.05 45.51
CA GLU A 109 1.29 -9.63 45.43
C GLU A 109 0.36 -8.75 44.58
N LEU A 110 0.38 -7.44 44.84
CA LEU A 110 -0.39 -6.50 44.06
C LEU A 110 0.09 -6.43 42.60
N LEU A 111 1.41 -6.57 42.36
CA LEU A 111 1.95 -6.62 41.01
C LEU A 111 1.45 -7.84 40.23
N LYS A 112 1.45 -8.98 40.87
CA LYS A 112 0.91 -10.22 40.29
C LYS A 112 -0.58 -10.12 39.98
N SER A 113 -1.37 -9.63 40.95
CA SER A 113 -2.83 -9.45 40.77
C SER A 113 -3.18 -8.40 39.71
N SER A 114 -2.27 -7.46 39.44
CA SER A 114 -2.47 -6.45 38.40
C SER A 114 -2.25 -6.95 36.98
N HIS A 115 -1.65 -8.14 36.80
CA HIS A 115 -1.24 -8.72 35.52
C HIS A 115 -0.25 -7.86 34.71
N LEU A 116 0.36 -6.81 35.31
CA LEU A 116 1.24 -5.90 34.59
C LEU A 116 2.51 -6.59 34.12
N ASP A 117 3.11 -7.47 34.91
CA ASP A 117 4.30 -8.22 34.52
C ASP A 117 4.03 -9.14 33.31
N ALA A 118 2.89 -9.83 33.30
CA ALA A 118 2.48 -10.67 32.17
C ALA A 118 2.25 -9.84 30.90
N PHE A 119 1.68 -8.65 31.04
CA PHE A 119 1.49 -7.71 29.94
C PHE A 119 2.83 -7.18 29.39
N GLU A 120 3.75 -6.78 30.27
CA GLU A 120 5.10 -6.33 29.87
C GLU A 120 5.90 -7.44 29.19
N ASP A 121 5.84 -8.65 29.72
CA ASP A 121 6.46 -9.85 29.12
C ASP A 121 5.91 -10.14 27.72
N MET A 122 4.62 -10.02 27.53
CA MET A 122 3.99 -10.16 26.22
C MET A 122 4.50 -9.10 25.25
N LEU A 123 4.57 -7.84 25.66
CA LEU A 123 5.11 -6.75 24.85
C LEU A 123 6.57 -7.02 24.46
N ALA A 124 7.38 -7.44 25.42
CA ALA A 124 8.79 -7.72 25.17
C ALA A 124 8.99 -8.89 24.20
N ARG A 125 8.26 -9.98 24.38
CA ARG A 125 8.44 -11.21 23.59
C ARG A 125 7.75 -11.13 22.23
N ARG A 126 6.53 -10.60 22.15
CA ARG A 126 5.71 -10.62 20.91
C ARG A 126 5.91 -9.38 20.03
N ILE A 127 6.24 -8.24 20.61
CA ILE A 127 6.39 -6.99 19.84
C ILE A 127 7.88 -6.64 19.70
N VAL A 128 8.60 -6.49 20.80
CA VAL A 128 9.99 -6.01 20.75
C VAL A 128 10.92 -7.05 20.12
N ALA A 129 10.83 -8.32 20.51
CA ALA A 129 11.69 -9.37 19.95
C ALA A 129 11.41 -9.61 18.44
N ARG A 130 10.17 -9.43 17.99
CA ARG A 130 9.78 -9.60 16.58
C ARG A 130 9.90 -8.34 15.74
N ARG A 131 10.31 -7.23 16.32
CA ARG A 131 10.43 -5.95 15.63
C ARG A 131 11.19 -6.06 14.29
N GLN A 132 12.28 -6.80 14.27
CA GLN A 132 13.07 -6.98 13.04
C GLN A 132 12.35 -7.82 11.99
N GLU A 133 11.61 -8.86 12.40
CA GLU A 133 10.82 -9.68 11.47
C GLU A 133 9.65 -8.88 10.91
N ILE A 134 8.93 -8.16 11.77
CA ILE A 134 7.82 -7.28 11.41
C ILE A 134 8.30 -6.20 10.42
N MET A 135 9.42 -5.54 10.71
CA MET A 135 10.00 -4.54 9.81
C MET A 135 10.41 -5.14 8.46
N ARG A 136 11.01 -6.33 8.45
CA ARG A 136 11.39 -7.00 7.20
C ARG A 136 10.17 -7.40 6.37
N ALA A 137 9.13 -7.91 7.01
CA ALA A 137 7.88 -8.25 6.33
C ALA A 137 7.23 -7.00 5.71
N GLN A 138 7.13 -5.91 6.46
CA GLN A 138 6.60 -4.64 5.95
C GLN A 138 7.45 -4.10 4.80
N MET A 139 8.78 -4.07 4.94
CA MET A 139 9.68 -3.65 3.86
C MET A 139 9.53 -4.50 2.58
N ALA A 140 9.28 -5.80 2.72
CA ALA A 140 9.05 -6.67 1.56
C ALA A 140 7.74 -6.32 0.83
N ILE A 141 6.68 -6.03 1.57
CA ILE A 141 5.39 -5.58 1.01
C ILE A 141 5.55 -4.23 0.30
N ASP A 142 6.20 -3.27 0.96
CA ASP A 142 6.43 -1.94 0.40
C ASP A 142 7.31 -2.01 -0.86
N ALA A 143 8.36 -2.82 -0.85
CA ALA A 143 9.22 -3.05 -1.99
C ALA A 143 8.47 -3.69 -3.18
N GLN A 144 7.58 -4.64 -2.89
CA GLN A 144 6.72 -5.24 -3.92
C GLN A 144 5.78 -4.20 -4.53
N HIS A 145 5.16 -3.36 -3.72
CA HIS A 145 4.28 -2.29 -4.19
C HIS A 145 5.01 -1.29 -5.09
N VAL A 146 6.19 -0.84 -4.67
CA VAL A 146 7.04 0.04 -5.48
C VAL A 146 7.42 -0.64 -6.80
N ARG A 147 7.80 -1.92 -6.76
CA ARG A 147 8.14 -2.68 -7.97
C ARG A 147 6.97 -2.74 -8.95
N GLU A 148 5.76 -2.97 -8.48
CA GLU A 148 4.55 -2.99 -9.31
C GLU A 148 4.23 -1.62 -9.92
N GLN A 149 4.42 -0.54 -9.15
CA GLN A 149 4.25 0.82 -9.66
C GLN A 149 5.27 1.14 -10.76
N VAL A 150 6.54 0.82 -10.55
CA VAL A 150 7.60 1.00 -11.55
C VAL A 150 7.31 0.18 -12.80
N GLN A 151 6.90 -1.07 -12.65
CA GLN A 151 6.56 -1.93 -13.78
C GLN A 151 5.39 -1.37 -14.60
N ARG A 152 4.34 -0.87 -13.95
CA ARG A 152 3.23 -0.19 -14.63
C ARG A 152 3.72 1.03 -15.42
N MET A 153 4.55 1.87 -14.80
CA MET A 153 5.11 3.06 -15.45
C MET A 153 5.97 2.70 -16.68
N LEU A 154 6.83 1.68 -16.55
CA LEU A 154 7.66 1.20 -17.66
C LEU A 154 6.81 0.64 -18.81
N ASN A 155 5.77 -0.11 -18.50
CA ASN A 155 4.86 -0.65 -19.52
C ASN A 155 4.13 0.46 -20.29
N LEU A 156 3.64 1.48 -19.58
CA LEU A 156 3.02 2.66 -20.21
C LEU A 156 4.01 3.39 -21.10
N ARG A 157 5.23 3.64 -20.61
CA ARG A 157 6.27 4.33 -21.38
C ARG A 157 6.69 3.54 -22.62
N SER A 158 6.80 2.21 -22.47
CA SER A 158 7.10 1.33 -23.60
C SER A 158 6.00 1.34 -24.67
N ALA A 159 4.75 1.35 -24.26
CA ALA A 159 3.61 1.44 -25.18
C ALA A 159 3.61 2.78 -25.93
N GLU A 160 3.81 3.92 -25.24
CA GLU A 160 3.94 5.25 -25.86
C GLU A 160 5.08 5.29 -26.87
N MET A 161 6.25 4.77 -26.52
CA MET A 161 7.39 4.72 -27.44
C MET A 161 7.12 3.85 -28.66
N THR A 162 6.43 2.73 -28.48
CA THR A 162 6.05 1.84 -29.60
C THR A 162 5.08 2.54 -30.54
N GLU A 163 4.12 3.28 -30.01
CA GLU A 163 3.18 4.08 -30.79
C GLU A 163 3.89 5.19 -31.56
N GLN A 164 4.78 5.93 -30.91
CA GLN A 164 5.59 6.97 -31.58
C GLN A 164 6.47 6.40 -32.70
N LEU A 165 7.08 5.23 -32.49
CA LEU A 165 7.86 4.58 -33.54
C LEU A 165 6.99 4.14 -34.73
N ALA A 166 5.79 3.64 -34.48
CA ALA A 166 4.84 3.27 -35.54
C ALA A 166 4.38 4.51 -36.34
N GLU A 167 4.12 5.63 -35.66
CA GLU A 167 3.76 6.88 -36.30
C GLU A 167 4.92 7.42 -37.17
N LEU A 168 6.15 7.43 -36.64
CA LEU A 168 7.34 7.83 -37.40
C LEU A 168 7.57 6.95 -38.63
N ALA A 169 7.41 5.64 -38.49
CA ALA A 169 7.52 4.70 -39.63
C ALA A 169 6.43 4.97 -40.68
N GLY A 170 5.21 5.30 -40.24
CA GLY A 170 4.12 5.70 -41.15
C GLY A 170 4.41 7.01 -41.91
N LEU A 171 5.00 7.99 -41.22
CA LEU A 171 5.42 9.27 -41.84
C LEU A 171 6.56 9.05 -42.83
N GLN A 172 7.54 8.23 -42.51
CA GLN A 172 8.66 7.89 -43.39
C GLN A 172 8.14 7.19 -44.65
N GLY A 173 7.25 6.23 -44.53
CA GLY A 173 6.65 5.57 -45.70
C GLY A 173 5.86 6.52 -46.61
N LYS A 174 5.14 7.50 -46.04
CA LYS A 174 4.48 8.53 -46.81
C LYS A 174 5.49 9.46 -47.53
N SER A 175 6.56 9.83 -46.84
CA SER A 175 7.63 10.65 -47.41
C SER A 175 8.32 9.94 -48.59
N ASP A 176 8.64 8.66 -48.44
CA ASP A 176 9.27 7.87 -49.49
C ASP A 176 8.35 7.73 -50.71
N ALA A 177 7.04 7.54 -50.50
CA ALA A 177 6.07 7.50 -51.59
C ALA A 177 6.01 8.84 -52.37
N VAL A 178 6.03 9.96 -51.65
CA VAL A 178 6.05 11.31 -52.29
C VAL A 178 7.33 11.50 -53.08
N VAL A 179 8.48 11.16 -52.50
CA VAL A 179 9.79 11.27 -53.17
C VAL A 179 9.81 10.38 -54.43
N HIS A 180 9.33 9.15 -54.35
CA HIS A 180 9.24 8.26 -55.49
C HIS A 180 8.34 8.82 -56.59
N HIS A 181 7.15 9.35 -56.27
CA HIS A 181 6.25 9.99 -57.22
C HIS A 181 6.89 11.22 -57.88
N GLN A 182 7.61 12.05 -57.12
CA GLN A 182 8.33 13.20 -57.63
C GLN A 182 9.44 12.80 -58.60
N ARG A 183 10.22 11.74 -58.29
CA ARG A 183 11.25 11.20 -59.16
C ARG A 183 10.69 10.70 -60.49
N LEU A 184 9.59 9.99 -60.47
CA LEU A 184 8.89 9.52 -61.71
C LEU A 184 8.42 10.70 -62.56
N ARG A 185 7.90 11.75 -61.92
CA ARG A 185 7.43 12.95 -62.64
C ARG A 185 8.61 13.70 -63.28
N VAL A 186 9.70 13.90 -62.57
CA VAL A 186 10.92 14.53 -63.12
C VAL A 186 11.48 13.71 -64.24
N ALA A 187 11.58 12.38 -64.16
CA ALA A 187 12.02 11.49 -65.24
C ALA A 187 11.18 11.62 -66.49
N LYS A 188 9.84 11.69 -66.34
CA LYS A 188 8.91 11.89 -67.45
C LYS A 188 9.03 13.27 -68.09
N GLU A 189 9.24 14.33 -67.28
CA GLU A 189 9.48 15.66 -67.78
C GLU A 189 10.81 15.75 -68.56
N GLN A 190 11.85 15.07 -68.09
CA GLN A 190 13.13 14.97 -68.73
C GLN A 190 13.05 14.23 -70.08
N GLU A 191 12.36 13.13 -70.14
CA GLU A 191 12.09 12.38 -71.39
C GLU A 191 11.36 13.26 -72.41
N ASN A 192 10.29 13.95 -71.98
CA ASN A 192 9.56 14.91 -72.82
C ASN A 192 10.41 16.05 -73.36
N PHE A 193 11.30 16.57 -72.51
CA PHE A 193 12.27 17.59 -72.87
C PHE A 193 13.28 17.12 -73.93
N GLU A 194 13.88 15.92 -73.71
CA GLU A 194 14.80 15.32 -74.67
C GLU A 194 14.10 15.06 -76.04
N HIS A 195 12.84 14.54 -75.99
CA HIS A 195 12.08 14.34 -77.23
C HIS A 195 11.78 15.65 -77.94
N SER A 196 11.45 16.72 -77.23
CA SER A 196 11.21 18.05 -77.77
C SER A 196 12.47 18.67 -78.37
N MET A 197 13.61 18.50 -77.68
CA MET A 197 14.93 18.91 -78.17
C MET A 197 15.31 18.22 -79.46
N SER A 198 15.10 16.88 -79.54
CA SER A 198 15.36 16.07 -80.70
C SER A 198 14.51 16.50 -81.89
N ARG A 199 13.20 16.81 -81.67
CA ARG A 199 12.30 17.38 -82.72
C ARG A 199 12.79 18.75 -83.17
N THR A 200 13.20 19.63 -82.29
CA THR A 200 13.69 20.96 -82.61
C THR A 200 14.98 20.87 -83.40
N HIS A 201 15.86 19.95 -83.03
CA HIS A 201 17.10 19.71 -83.77
C HIS A 201 16.83 19.20 -85.18
N ALA A 202 15.90 18.23 -85.34
CA ALA A 202 15.48 17.72 -86.65
C ALA A 202 14.93 18.83 -87.55
N ILE A 203 14.06 19.70 -87.01
CA ILE A 203 13.51 20.87 -87.72
C ILE A 203 14.64 21.83 -88.14
N ARG A 204 15.59 22.10 -87.27
CA ARG A 204 16.77 22.96 -87.60
C ARG A 204 17.60 22.39 -88.73
N VAL A 205 17.83 21.07 -88.72
CA VAL A 205 18.59 20.38 -89.79
C VAL A 205 17.87 20.42 -91.11
N VAL A 206 16.57 20.22 -91.15
CA VAL A 206 15.72 20.35 -92.34
C VAL A 206 15.68 21.77 -92.87
N HIS A 207 15.51 22.76 -92.02
CA HIS A 207 15.54 24.20 -92.39
C HIS A 207 16.89 24.58 -93.00
N HIS A 208 18.00 24.11 -92.41
CA HIS A 208 19.35 24.38 -92.93
C HIS A 208 19.62 23.74 -94.29
N LYS A 209 18.95 22.61 -94.61
CA LYS A 209 19.02 21.93 -95.93
C LYS A 209 18.17 22.62 -96.98
N LEU A 210 17.10 23.34 -96.63
CA LEU A 210 16.21 24.01 -97.55
C LEU A 210 16.74 25.45 -97.95
N LEU A 211 17.72 25.95 -97.20
CA LEU A 211 18.35 27.28 -97.44
C LEU A 211 19.66 27.16 -98.24
N LYS A 212 20.08 25.99 -98.67
CA LYS A 212 21.15 25.71 -99.59
C LYS A 212 20.57 25.33 -100.95
#